data_1d1544ee3e5e813390433dd7fe90f72f
#
_entry.id   1d1544ee3e5e813390433dd7fe90f72f
#
_cell.length_a   1.000
_cell.length_b   1.000
_cell.length_c   1.000
_cell.angle_alpha   90.00
_cell.angle_beta   90.00
_cell.angle_gamma   90.00
#
_symmetry.space_group_name_H-M   'P 1'
#
loop_
_entity.id
_entity.type
_entity.pdbx_description
1 polymer ?
#
loop_
_entity_poly.entity_id
_entity_poly.type
_entity_poly.pdbx_seq_one_letter_code
_entity_poly.pdbx_strand_id
1 'polypeptide(L)'
;MRILLLIVGCALLMGAGWTQATPPEAVQRKLNAIRELTEYRLVQLADEYWHDGAHYKTMALMFVLLEYDRRDVENIGSLAWLLDGYGEHARAIQVYQRGIRLNPNRYDLYYDLGYTYFNKRQYAQALPYLEKATSFANAPQYTWKTLAHCYERLGQLEKSIEAWEKAKQLDPSDGAVELNLQRVRKKLEEERKSSP
;
A
#
# COMPACT_ATOMS: atom_id res chain seq x y z
N MET A 1 1.09 20.58 -30.77
CA MET A 1 0.50 20.34 -29.45
C MET A 1 -1.02 20.48 -29.52
N ARG A 2 -1.72 19.72 -30.39
CA ARG A 2 -3.20 19.81 -30.59
C ARG A 2 -3.80 18.53 -31.21
N ILE A 3 -3.36 17.33 -30.84
CA ILE A 3 -3.90 16.07 -31.42
C ILE A 3 -4.43 15.07 -30.34
N LEU A 4 -4.31 15.37 -29.04
CA LEU A 4 -4.69 14.41 -28.00
C LEU A 4 -6.07 14.64 -27.34
N LEU A 5 -6.88 15.58 -27.84
CA LEU A 5 -8.17 15.99 -27.22
C LEU A 5 -9.42 15.56 -27.98
N LEU A 6 -9.33 14.71 -28.99
CA LEU A 6 -10.47 14.37 -29.87
C LEU A 6 -11.04 12.96 -29.70
N ILE A 7 -10.60 12.15 -28.72
CA ILE A 7 -11.14 10.80 -28.51
C ILE A 7 -12.08 10.67 -27.30
N VAL A 8 -12.19 11.69 -26.45
CA VAL A 8 -13.05 11.63 -25.24
C VAL A 8 -14.43 12.26 -25.40
N GLY A 9 -14.70 12.92 -26.53
CA GLY A 9 -15.87 13.79 -26.72
C GLY A 9 -17.13 13.19 -27.37
N CYS A 10 -17.17 11.90 -27.75
CA CYS A 10 -18.31 11.33 -28.54
C CYS A 10 -19.13 10.24 -27.83
N ALA A 11 -19.10 10.13 -26.52
CA ALA A 11 -19.81 9.05 -25.80
C ALA A 11 -21.11 9.48 -25.11
N LEU A 12 -21.70 10.60 -25.45
CA LEU A 12 -22.92 11.11 -24.81
C LEU A 12 -24.00 11.54 -25.82
N LEU A 13 -24.43 10.66 -26.68
CA LEU A 13 -25.75 10.74 -27.34
C LEU A 13 -25.91 9.51 -28.26
N MET A 14 -26.68 8.54 -27.83
CA MET A 14 -27.61 7.66 -28.57
C MET A 14 -27.67 6.29 -27.92
N GLY A 15 -28.77 6.00 -27.26
CA GLY A 15 -29.18 4.66 -26.83
C GLY A 15 -29.46 3.78 -28.04
N ALA A 16 -28.44 3.14 -28.55
CA ALA A 16 -28.51 1.97 -29.41
C ALA A 16 -27.26 1.14 -29.09
N GLY A 17 -27.47 -0.13 -28.72
CA GLY A 17 -26.39 -1.06 -28.31
C GLY A 17 -25.32 -1.23 -29.37
N TRP A 18 -24.31 -0.40 -29.30
CA TRP A 18 -23.06 -0.63 -29.99
C TRP A 18 -22.31 -1.71 -29.18
N THR A 19 -22.50 -2.97 -29.57
CA THR A 19 -21.53 -4.00 -29.26
C THR A 19 -20.23 -3.50 -29.86
N GLN A 20 -19.27 -3.06 -29.00
CA GLN A 20 -17.91 -2.78 -29.48
C GLN A 20 -17.39 -4.07 -30.09
N ALA A 21 -17.34 -4.10 -31.42
CA ALA A 21 -16.76 -5.23 -32.13
C ALA A 21 -15.32 -5.38 -31.67
N THR A 22 -14.95 -6.55 -31.14
CA THR A 22 -13.56 -6.83 -30.77
C THR A 22 -12.67 -6.64 -32.02
N PRO A 23 -11.57 -5.90 -31.92
CA PRO A 23 -10.68 -5.71 -33.05
C PRO A 23 -10.22 -7.05 -33.61
N PRO A 24 -9.98 -7.17 -34.93
CA PRO A 24 -9.36 -8.36 -35.49
C PRO A 24 -8.10 -8.76 -34.71
N GLU A 25 -7.85 -10.06 -34.54
CA GLU A 25 -6.77 -10.60 -33.73
C GLU A 25 -5.38 -9.99 -34.08
N ALA A 26 -5.12 -9.76 -35.35
CA ALA A 26 -3.87 -9.12 -35.80
C ALA A 26 -3.75 -7.66 -35.32
N VAL A 27 -4.87 -6.93 -35.25
CA VAL A 27 -4.90 -5.56 -34.71
C VAL A 27 -4.71 -5.60 -33.21
N GLN A 28 -5.38 -6.53 -32.51
CA GLN A 28 -5.23 -6.69 -31.06
C GLN A 28 -3.78 -7.01 -30.68
N ARG A 29 -3.10 -7.91 -31.40
CA ARG A 29 -1.67 -8.21 -31.20
C ARG A 29 -0.80 -6.95 -31.34
N LYS A 30 -1.04 -6.12 -32.36
CA LYS A 30 -0.28 -4.87 -32.54
C LYS A 30 -0.54 -3.86 -31.41
N LEU A 31 -1.81 -3.72 -30.98
CA LEU A 31 -2.16 -2.85 -29.88
C LEU A 31 -1.50 -3.30 -28.57
N ASN A 32 -1.48 -4.61 -28.29
CA ASN A 32 -0.81 -5.15 -27.10
C ASN A 32 0.70 -4.88 -27.16
N ALA A 33 1.36 -5.11 -28.31
CA ALA A 33 2.79 -4.83 -28.46
C ALA A 33 3.13 -3.35 -28.28
N ILE A 34 2.29 -2.43 -28.78
CA ILE A 34 2.44 -0.98 -28.56
C ILE A 34 2.27 -0.66 -27.07
N ARG A 35 1.28 -1.24 -26.43
CA ARG A 35 1.02 -1.05 -25.00
C ARG A 35 2.24 -1.48 -24.17
N GLU A 36 2.71 -2.70 -24.37
CA GLU A 36 3.88 -3.24 -23.65
C GLU A 36 5.13 -2.39 -23.84
N LEU A 37 5.43 -1.97 -25.09
CA LEU A 37 6.55 -1.10 -25.36
C LEU A 37 6.41 0.28 -24.68
N THR A 38 5.21 0.83 -24.68
CA THR A 38 4.93 2.12 -24.05
C THR A 38 5.10 2.03 -22.53
N GLU A 39 4.54 0.99 -21.90
CA GLU A 39 4.68 0.73 -20.48
C GLU A 39 6.16 0.58 -20.09
N TYR A 40 6.92 -0.24 -20.83
CA TYR A 40 8.35 -0.39 -20.62
C TYR A 40 9.11 0.94 -20.66
N ARG A 41 8.81 1.79 -21.66
CA ARG A 41 9.45 3.12 -21.79
C ARG A 41 9.05 4.09 -20.68
N LEU A 42 7.81 4.03 -20.20
CA LEU A 42 7.37 4.83 -19.06
C LEU A 42 8.06 4.42 -17.76
N VAL A 43 8.24 3.11 -17.54
CA VAL A 43 8.99 2.60 -16.38
C VAL A 43 10.44 3.07 -16.43
N GLN A 44 11.13 2.92 -17.56
CA GLN A 44 12.51 3.41 -17.72
C GLN A 44 12.61 4.93 -17.47
N LEU A 45 11.68 5.70 -18.02
CA LEU A 45 11.67 7.14 -17.84
C LEU A 45 11.39 7.55 -16.38
N ALA A 46 10.55 6.78 -15.68
CA ALA A 46 10.31 7.00 -14.25
C ALA A 46 11.57 6.74 -13.42
N ASP A 47 12.34 5.71 -13.78
CA ASP A 47 13.62 5.37 -13.17
C ASP A 47 14.69 6.45 -13.46
N GLU A 48 14.81 6.90 -14.71
CA GLU A 48 15.68 8.01 -15.09
C GLU A 48 15.36 9.26 -14.23
N TYR A 49 14.09 9.66 -14.14
CA TYR A 49 13.68 10.82 -13.33
C TYR A 49 13.90 10.62 -11.84
N TRP A 50 13.80 9.39 -11.34
CA TRP A 50 14.14 9.06 -9.96
C TRP A 50 15.62 9.35 -9.68
N HIS A 51 16.53 8.85 -10.52
CA HIS A 51 17.96 9.04 -10.40
C HIS A 51 18.40 10.49 -10.59
N ASP A 52 17.69 11.23 -11.43
CA ASP A 52 17.92 12.67 -11.64
C ASP A 52 17.37 13.56 -10.51
N GLY A 53 16.73 12.98 -9.49
CA GLY A 53 16.08 13.72 -8.41
C GLY A 53 14.78 14.43 -8.84
N ALA A 54 14.26 14.14 -10.02
CA ALA A 54 13.04 14.74 -10.55
C ALA A 54 11.78 14.01 -10.05
N HIS A 55 11.66 13.78 -8.74
CA HIS A 55 10.69 12.88 -8.11
C HIS A 55 9.23 13.23 -8.41
N TYR A 56 8.87 14.52 -8.62
CA TYR A 56 7.50 14.86 -9.05
C TYR A 56 7.17 14.36 -10.44
N LYS A 57 8.16 14.27 -11.34
CA LYS A 57 7.98 13.67 -12.67
C LYS A 57 7.84 12.15 -12.54
N THR A 58 8.65 11.51 -11.67
CA THR A 58 8.52 10.09 -11.34
C THR A 58 7.10 9.79 -10.87
N MET A 59 6.59 10.51 -9.85
CA MET A 59 5.23 10.30 -9.35
C MET A 59 4.16 10.51 -10.45
N ALA A 60 4.32 11.51 -11.32
CA ALA A 60 3.40 11.72 -12.43
C ALA A 60 3.35 10.52 -13.39
N LEU A 61 4.51 9.93 -13.71
CA LEU A 61 4.60 8.73 -14.54
C LEU A 61 4.01 7.50 -13.82
N MET A 62 4.23 7.35 -12.51
CA MET A 62 3.64 6.28 -11.72
C MET A 62 2.11 6.34 -11.72
N PHE A 63 1.51 7.54 -11.68
CA PHE A 63 0.07 7.68 -11.88
C PHE A 63 -0.38 7.24 -13.28
N VAL A 64 0.39 7.54 -14.33
CA VAL A 64 0.11 7.06 -15.69
C VAL A 64 0.21 5.55 -15.75
N LEU A 65 1.25 4.95 -15.17
CA LEU A 65 1.43 3.49 -15.12
C LEU A 65 0.27 2.78 -14.42
N LEU A 66 -0.32 3.37 -13.37
CA LEU A 66 -1.52 2.84 -12.73
C LEU A 66 -2.79 2.89 -13.61
N GLU A 67 -2.79 3.61 -14.72
CA GLU A 67 -3.88 3.50 -15.72
C GLU A 67 -3.64 2.33 -16.70
N TYR A 68 -2.39 1.85 -16.85
CA TYR A 68 -2.07 0.62 -17.58
C TYR A 68 -2.39 -0.63 -16.75
N ASP A 69 -1.93 -0.68 -15.50
CA ASP A 69 -2.31 -1.70 -14.54
C ASP A 69 -2.73 -1.08 -13.19
N ARG A 70 -4.04 -0.98 -13.02
CA ARG A 70 -4.66 -0.42 -11.80
C ARG A 70 -4.49 -1.32 -10.57
N ARG A 71 -4.05 -2.56 -10.77
CA ARG A 71 -3.84 -3.57 -9.72
C ARG A 71 -2.38 -3.80 -9.39
N ASP A 72 -1.47 -3.10 -10.03
CA ASP A 72 -0.05 -3.15 -9.73
C ASP A 72 0.20 -2.69 -8.28
N VAL A 73 0.36 -3.68 -7.40
CA VAL A 73 0.52 -3.46 -5.95
C VAL A 73 1.84 -2.77 -5.64
N GLU A 74 2.89 -3.10 -6.37
CA GLU A 74 4.21 -2.53 -6.18
C GLU A 74 4.23 -1.04 -6.56
N ASN A 75 3.66 -0.69 -7.70
CA ASN A 75 3.53 0.71 -8.09
C ASN A 75 2.59 1.50 -7.17
N ILE A 76 1.49 0.90 -6.69
CA ILE A 76 0.60 1.50 -5.69
C ILE A 76 1.38 1.82 -4.41
N GLY A 77 2.12 0.85 -3.87
CA GLY A 77 2.90 1.02 -2.64
C GLY A 77 3.98 2.09 -2.78
N SER A 78 4.77 2.01 -3.85
CA SER A 78 5.85 2.95 -4.13
C SER A 78 5.35 4.38 -4.34
N LEU A 79 4.28 4.56 -5.13
CA LEU A 79 3.69 5.87 -5.36
C LEU A 79 3.14 6.48 -4.07
N ALA A 80 2.42 5.70 -3.27
CA ALA A 80 1.86 6.19 -2.01
C ALA A 80 2.96 6.54 -1.00
N TRP A 81 4.02 5.72 -0.92
CA TRP A 81 5.19 6.01 -0.08
C TRP A 81 5.88 7.32 -0.50
N LEU A 82 6.08 7.54 -1.80
CA LEU A 82 6.66 8.78 -2.32
C LEU A 82 5.79 9.99 -1.98
N LEU A 83 4.49 9.91 -2.25
CA LEU A 83 3.54 10.98 -1.92
C LEU A 83 3.59 11.35 -0.43
N ASP A 84 3.64 10.34 0.45
CA ASP A 84 3.75 10.56 1.89
C ASP A 84 5.07 11.24 2.26
N GLY A 85 6.19 10.80 1.69
CA GLY A 85 7.51 11.38 1.88
C GLY A 85 7.62 12.84 1.43
N TYR A 86 6.87 13.23 0.41
CA TYR A 86 6.78 14.61 -0.08
C TYR A 86 5.67 15.45 0.57
N GLY A 87 5.06 14.93 1.65
CA GLY A 87 4.05 15.66 2.42
C GLY A 87 2.64 15.61 1.83
N GLU A 88 2.43 14.90 0.72
CA GLU A 88 1.13 14.74 0.08
C GLU A 88 0.30 13.62 0.73
N HIS A 89 0.21 13.65 2.06
CA HIS A 89 -0.36 12.58 2.90
C HIS A 89 -1.78 12.16 2.49
N ALA A 90 -2.63 13.13 2.19
CA ALA A 90 -4.01 12.83 1.80
C ALA A 90 -4.07 12.04 0.49
N ARG A 91 -3.19 12.36 -0.47
CA ARG A 91 -3.10 11.63 -1.74
C ARG A 91 -2.52 10.23 -1.55
N ALA A 92 -1.49 10.09 -0.71
CA ALA A 92 -0.93 8.79 -0.35
C ALA A 92 -2.01 7.84 0.20
N ILE A 93 -2.80 8.31 1.17
CA ILE A 93 -3.91 7.56 1.74
C ILE A 93 -4.93 7.16 0.67
N GLN A 94 -5.30 8.07 -0.23
CA GLN A 94 -6.24 7.77 -1.32
C GLN A 94 -5.71 6.69 -2.27
N VAL A 95 -4.40 6.73 -2.59
CA VAL A 95 -3.74 5.72 -3.44
C VAL A 95 -3.78 4.35 -2.75
N TYR A 96 -3.41 4.26 -1.47
CA TYR A 96 -3.53 3.00 -0.71
C TYR A 96 -4.97 2.49 -0.63
N GLN A 97 -5.93 3.35 -0.31
CA GLN A 97 -7.34 2.97 -0.23
C GLN A 97 -7.89 2.47 -1.58
N ARG A 98 -7.49 3.10 -2.70
CA ARG A 98 -7.81 2.61 -4.04
C ARG A 98 -7.17 1.24 -4.28
N GLY A 99 -5.90 1.08 -3.93
CA GLY A 99 -5.17 -0.18 -4.03
C GLY A 99 -5.84 -1.32 -3.27
N ILE A 100 -6.22 -1.07 -2.02
CA ILE A 100 -6.93 -2.03 -1.17
C ILE A 100 -8.27 -2.46 -1.78
N ARG A 101 -9.05 -1.51 -2.31
CA ARG A 101 -10.33 -1.86 -2.97
C ARG A 101 -10.15 -2.75 -4.20
N LEU A 102 -9.05 -2.57 -4.94
CA LEU A 102 -8.75 -3.36 -6.15
C LEU A 102 -8.06 -4.68 -5.83
N ASN A 103 -7.35 -4.76 -4.69
CA ASN A 103 -6.55 -5.89 -4.26
C ASN A 103 -6.86 -6.27 -2.79
N PRO A 104 -8.10 -6.67 -2.46
CA PRO A 104 -8.53 -6.86 -1.08
C PRO A 104 -7.84 -8.02 -0.35
N ASN A 105 -7.12 -8.87 -1.08
CA ASN A 105 -6.42 -10.05 -0.55
C ASN A 105 -4.90 -9.84 -0.41
N ARG A 106 -4.42 -8.60 -0.43
CA ARG A 106 -3.01 -8.24 -0.33
C ARG A 106 -2.73 -7.60 1.02
N TYR A 107 -2.05 -8.35 1.92
CA TYR A 107 -1.71 -7.88 3.28
C TYR A 107 -0.82 -6.64 3.27
N ASP A 108 0.09 -6.55 2.29
CA ASP A 108 1.07 -5.48 2.14
C ASP A 108 0.41 -4.09 2.04
N LEU A 109 -0.62 -3.92 1.23
CA LEU A 109 -1.33 -2.64 1.11
C LEU A 109 -2.01 -2.21 2.42
N TYR A 110 -2.55 -3.16 3.18
CA TYR A 110 -3.10 -2.86 4.52
C TYR A 110 -1.98 -2.52 5.50
N TYR A 111 -0.88 -3.27 5.45
CA TYR A 111 0.27 -2.99 6.28
C TYR A 111 0.83 -1.60 6.00
N ASP A 112 1.08 -1.26 4.75
CA ASP A 112 1.69 0.02 4.34
C ASP A 112 0.82 1.21 4.75
N LEU A 113 -0.51 1.12 4.57
CA LEU A 113 -1.42 2.17 5.03
C LEU A 113 -1.44 2.25 6.56
N GLY A 114 -1.49 1.12 7.25
CA GLY A 114 -1.41 1.05 8.71
C GLY A 114 -0.09 1.63 9.23
N TYR A 115 1.02 1.30 8.59
CA TYR A 115 2.35 1.79 8.93
C TYR A 115 2.50 3.30 8.67
N THR A 116 1.89 3.80 7.58
CA THR A 116 1.82 5.24 7.29
C THR A 116 1.14 6.01 8.43
N TYR A 117 -0.01 5.54 8.92
CA TYR A 117 -0.67 6.12 10.08
C TYR A 117 0.15 5.96 11.38
N PHE A 118 0.78 4.80 11.58
CA PHE A 118 1.60 4.52 12.75
C PHE A 118 2.78 5.49 12.87
N ASN A 119 3.51 5.74 11.79
CA ASN A 119 4.64 6.68 11.75
C ASN A 119 4.21 8.13 12.07
N LYS A 120 2.96 8.47 11.75
CA LYS A 120 2.37 9.77 12.11
C LYS A 120 1.80 9.81 13.54
N ARG A 121 2.03 8.76 14.33
CA ARG A 121 1.48 8.56 15.68
C ARG A 121 -0.06 8.56 15.74
N GLN A 122 -0.70 8.31 14.62
CA GLN A 122 -2.16 8.17 14.50
C GLN A 122 -2.56 6.71 14.76
N TYR A 123 -2.23 6.22 15.96
CA TYR A 123 -2.32 4.79 16.31
C TYR A 123 -3.73 4.23 16.22
N ALA A 124 -4.75 5.01 16.62
CA ALA A 124 -6.14 4.60 16.51
C ALA A 124 -6.59 4.40 15.05
N GLN A 125 -6.03 5.18 14.12
CA GLN A 125 -6.29 5.04 12.68
C GLN A 125 -5.44 3.91 12.06
N ALA A 126 -4.24 3.67 12.57
CA ALA A 126 -3.36 2.58 12.13
C ALA A 126 -3.93 1.20 12.47
N LEU A 127 -4.52 1.08 13.67
CA LEU A 127 -4.91 -0.21 14.25
C LEU A 127 -5.75 -1.09 13.33
N PRO A 128 -6.89 -0.65 12.75
CA PRO A 128 -7.73 -1.52 11.94
C PRO A 128 -7.02 -2.04 10.67
N TYR A 129 -6.09 -1.29 10.12
CA TYR A 129 -5.30 -1.71 8.97
C TYR A 129 -4.23 -2.73 9.36
N LEU A 130 -3.55 -2.53 10.49
CA LEU A 130 -2.54 -3.47 11.00
C LEU A 130 -3.18 -4.80 11.45
N GLU A 131 -4.34 -4.75 12.13
CA GLU A 131 -5.11 -5.96 12.46
C GLU A 131 -5.53 -6.70 11.19
N LYS A 132 -5.98 -5.97 10.16
CA LYS A 132 -6.33 -6.60 8.88
C LYS A 132 -5.09 -7.21 8.22
N ALA A 133 -3.96 -6.54 8.18
CA ALA A 133 -2.71 -7.06 7.60
C ALA A 133 -2.27 -8.37 8.28
N THR A 134 -2.37 -8.45 9.61
CA THR A 134 -2.00 -9.66 10.37
C THR A 134 -3.03 -10.80 10.26
N SER A 135 -4.24 -10.55 9.77
CA SER A 135 -5.26 -11.59 9.54
C SER A 135 -4.96 -12.47 8.32
N PHE A 136 -4.01 -12.11 7.49
CA PHE A 136 -3.61 -12.92 6.34
C PHE A 136 -2.61 -14.01 6.75
N ALA A 137 -2.79 -15.23 6.26
CA ALA A 137 -1.92 -16.36 6.60
C ALA A 137 -0.46 -16.18 6.21
N ASN A 138 -0.18 -15.36 5.19
CA ASN A 138 1.16 -15.04 4.71
C ASN A 138 1.71 -13.73 5.29
N ALA A 139 1.10 -13.18 6.34
CA ALA A 139 1.59 -11.98 7.01
C ALA A 139 2.96 -12.25 7.66
N PRO A 140 4.03 -11.52 7.28
CA PRO A 140 5.36 -11.74 7.82
C PRO A 140 5.49 -11.19 9.24
N GLN A 141 6.55 -11.60 9.95
CA GLN A 141 6.82 -11.24 11.33
C GLN A 141 6.73 -9.72 11.60
N TYR A 142 7.26 -8.90 10.72
CA TYR A 142 7.30 -7.45 10.93
C TYR A 142 5.90 -6.82 11.04
N THR A 143 4.88 -7.40 10.42
CA THR A 143 3.49 -6.92 10.55
C THR A 143 3.00 -7.08 11.98
N TRP A 144 3.30 -8.21 12.62
CA TRP A 144 2.97 -8.48 14.00
C TRP A 144 3.75 -7.60 14.98
N LYS A 145 5.03 -7.34 14.68
CA LYS A 145 5.87 -6.40 15.47
C LYS A 145 5.26 -5.00 15.47
N THR A 146 4.85 -4.51 14.30
CA THR A 146 4.23 -3.18 14.17
C THR A 146 2.87 -3.12 14.88
N LEU A 147 2.05 -4.17 14.75
CA LEU A 147 0.77 -4.28 15.46
C LEU A 147 0.98 -4.28 16.98
N ALA A 148 1.97 -5.03 17.49
CA ALA A 148 2.29 -5.08 18.91
C ALA A 148 2.67 -3.69 19.45
N HIS A 149 3.51 -2.96 18.72
CA HIS A 149 3.83 -1.57 19.07
C HIS A 149 2.60 -0.67 19.02
N CYS A 150 1.71 -0.84 18.03
CA CYS A 150 0.49 -0.07 17.91
C CYS A 150 -0.42 -0.26 19.13
N TYR A 151 -0.64 -1.51 19.54
CA TYR A 151 -1.39 -1.84 20.75
C TYR A 151 -0.77 -1.21 22.01
N GLU A 152 0.55 -1.30 22.15
CA GLU A 152 1.27 -0.70 23.28
C GLU A 152 1.05 0.82 23.35
N ARG A 153 1.11 1.52 22.20
CA ARG A 153 0.88 2.98 22.12
C ARG A 153 -0.55 3.37 22.46
N LEU A 154 -1.47 2.44 22.32
CA LEU A 154 -2.89 2.61 22.69
C LEU A 154 -3.21 2.13 24.13
N GLY A 155 -2.19 1.68 24.88
CA GLY A 155 -2.38 1.17 26.24
C GLY A 155 -3.01 -0.23 26.30
N GLN A 156 -3.14 -0.94 25.16
CA GLN A 156 -3.71 -2.30 25.09
C GLN A 156 -2.61 -3.34 25.31
N LEU A 157 -2.04 -3.39 26.54
CA LEU A 157 -0.82 -4.14 26.80
C LEU A 157 -0.99 -5.64 26.64
N GLU A 158 -2.13 -6.22 27.03
CA GLU A 158 -2.41 -7.65 26.84
C GLU A 158 -2.37 -8.03 25.35
N LYS A 159 -3.04 -7.26 24.49
CA LYS A 159 -3.03 -7.49 23.04
C LYS A 159 -1.65 -7.26 22.42
N SER A 160 -0.88 -6.30 22.97
CA SER A 160 0.51 -6.12 22.57
C SER A 160 1.34 -7.37 22.84
N ILE A 161 1.18 -7.99 24.02
CA ILE A 161 1.85 -9.24 24.38
C ILE A 161 1.48 -10.36 23.40
N GLU A 162 0.18 -10.56 23.14
CA GLU A 162 -0.29 -11.56 22.18
C GLU A 162 0.33 -11.39 20.79
N ALA A 163 0.40 -10.13 20.30
CA ALA A 163 1.01 -9.82 19.00
C ALA A 163 2.54 -10.07 19.00
N TRP A 164 3.24 -9.76 20.09
CA TRP A 164 4.66 -10.10 20.26
C TRP A 164 4.90 -11.60 20.31
N GLU A 165 4.03 -12.37 20.97
CA GLU A 165 4.09 -13.84 21.01
C GLU A 165 3.92 -14.44 19.60
N LYS A 166 3.02 -13.87 18.79
CA LYS A 166 2.87 -14.25 17.38
C LYS A 166 4.13 -13.94 16.57
N ALA A 167 4.73 -12.76 16.75
CA ALA A 167 5.99 -12.41 16.11
C ALA A 167 7.12 -13.40 16.52
N LYS A 168 7.18 -13.80 17.78
CA LYS A 168 8.15 -14.79 18.28
C LYS A 168 7.94 -16.18 17.69
N GLN A 169 6.68 -16.60 17.49
CA GLN A 169 6.37 -17.88 16.84
C GLN A 169 6.83 -17.93 15.39
N LEU A 170 6.79 -16.79 14.67
CA LEU A 170 7.22 -16.69 13.28
C LEU A 170 8.75 -16.67 13.12
N ASP A 171 9.46 -16.05 14.05
CA ASP A 171 10.91 -16.08 14.12
C ASP A 171 11.37 -16.14 15.59
N PRO A 172 11.60 -17.34 16.13
CA PRO A 172 12.07 -17.53 17.50
C PRO A 172 13.49 -16.98 17.75
N SER A 173 14.26 -16.76 16.70
CA SER A 173 15.66 -16.30 16.79
C SER A 173 15.80 -14.77 16.92
N ASP A 174 14.73 -14.02 16.68
CA ASP A 174 14.76 -12.55 16.80
C ASP A 174 14.77 -12.11 18.28
N GLY A 175 15.97 -11.87 18.79
CA GLY A 175 16.19 -11.41 20.18
C GLY A 175 15.50 -10.07 20.50
N ALA A 176 15.25 -9.20 19.50
CA ALA A 176 14.54 -7.95 19.71
C ALA A 176 13.07 -8.18 20.06
N VAL A 177 12.46 -9.24 19.55
CA VAL A 177 11.08 -9.63 19.89
C VAL A 177 11.00 -10.04 21.35
N GLU A 178 11.94 -10.88 21.82
CA GLU A 178 11.98 -11.32 23.23
C GLU A 178 12.15 -10.14 24.20
N LEU A 179 13.07 -9.22 23.89
CA LEU A 179 13.31 -8.02 24.71
C LEU A 179 12.05 -7.15 24.81
N ASN A 180 11.34 -6.94 23.69
CA ASN A 180 10.11 -6.16 23.68
C ASN A 180 8.98 -6.87 24.46
N LEU A 181 8.85 -8.18 24.29
CA LEU A 181 7.88 -8.98 25.02
C LEU A 181 8.07 -8.87 26.54
N GLN A 182 9.30 -9.04 27.03
CA GLN A 182 9.64 -8.89 28.45
C GLN A 182 9.35 -7.46 28.94
N ARG A 183 9.70 -6.45 28.17
CA ARG A 183 9.43 -5.04 28.51
C ARG A 183 7.93 -4.75 28.65
N VAL A 184 7.10 -5.24 27.72
CA VAL A 184 5.64 -5.00 27.77
C VAL A 184 5.02 -5.77 28.92
N ARG A 185 5.45 -7.01 29.20
CA ARG A 185 5.00 -7.80 30.38
C ARG A 185 5.30 -7.07 31.69
N LYS A 186 6.52 -6.56 31.84
CA LYS A 186 6.90 -5.79 33.03
C LYS A 186 6.00 -4.54 33.18
N LYS A 187 5.76 -3.81 32.10
CA LYS A 187 4.88 -2.64 32.12
C LYS A 187 3.45 -2.99 32.58
N LEU A 188 2.90 -4.10 32.10
CA LEU A 188 1.59 -4.57 32.51
C LEU A 188 1.54 -4.94 33.99
N GLU A 189 2.59 -5.58 34.51
CA GLU A 189 2.69 -5.88 35.96
C GLU A 189 2.75 -4.63 36.82
N GLU A 190 3.50 -3.61 36.38
CA GLU A 190 3.59 -2.32 37.07
C GLU A 190 2.24 -1.60 37.10
N GLU A 191 1.50 -1.59 35.97
CA GLU A 191 0.15 -0.99 35.91
C GLU A 191 -0.82 -1.74 36.83
N ARG A 192 -0.78 -3.06 36.92
CA ARG A 192 -1.60 -3.86 37.84
C ARG A 192 -1.31 -3.61 39.31
N LYS A 193 -0.07 -3.32 39.66
CA LYS A 193 0.33 -2.98 41.04
C LYS A 193 -0.04 -1.57 41.45
N SER A 194 -0.16 -0.65 40.48
CA SER A 194 -0.50 0.76 40.73
C SER A 194 -2.01 1.03 40.66
N SER A 195 -2.80 0.06 40.19
CA SER A 195 -4.26 0.15 40.22
C SER A 195 -4.78 -0.25 41.58
N PRO A 196 -5.55 0.59 42.26
CA PRO A 196 -6.02 0.37 43.62
C PRO A 196 -7.01 -0.80 43.72
#